data_4c6e63724f634be0130c509d6433cab3
#
_entry.id   4c6e63724f634be0130c509d6433cab3
#
_cell.length_a   1.000
_cell.length_b   1.000
_cell.length_c   1.000
_cell.angle_alpha   90.00
_cell.angle_beta   90.00
_cell.angle_gamma   90.00
#
_symmetry.space_group_name_H-M   'P 1'
#
loop_
_entity.id
_entity.type
_entity.pdbx_description
1 polymer ?
#
loop_
_entity_poly.entity_id
_entity_poly.type
_entity_poly.pdbx_seq_one_letter_code
_entity_poly.pdbx_strand_id
1 'polypeptide(L)'
;MFKDFDIKPFKKKKPPSDNSFDTAQEIKALKKIPLRKEFVKKYDDIEAAFKKTAEEQGVEDYDKSIAKKLIKESAPVILELKKHHNRKRPYELDKNLKAIVLKSMQTPSYPSGHSVQGTLIGNVLKMKYGKSAFMQTAKNISYSRRVAHAHYKSDSNQGDNIGNSMFNFIKNKI
;
A
#
# COMPACT_ATOMS: atom_id res chain seq x y z
N MET A 1 13.82 -12.41 -3.52
CA MET A 1 14.05 -11.80 -2.20
C MET A 1 13.12 -12.35 -1.13
N PHE A 2 11.81 -12.52 -1.41
CA PHE A 2 10.81 -12.94 -0.43
C PHE A 2 10.34 -14.40 -0.56
N LYS A 3 11.12 -15.28 -1.20
CA LYS A 3 10.75 -16.68 -1.41
C LYS A 3 10.46 -17.44 -0.11
N ASP A 4 11.23 -17.15 0.95
CA ASP A 4 11.12 -17.79 2.26
C ASP A 4 10.41 -16.90 3.30
N PHE A 5 9.73 -15.85 2.86
CA PHE A 5 8.93 -14.99 3.73
C PHE A 5 7.65 -15.73 4.17
N ASP A 6 7.46 -15.88 5.50
CA ASP A 6 6.29 -16.59 6.02
C ASP A 6 5.02 -15.75 5.89
N ILE A 7 4.12 -16.17 5.00
CA ILE A 7 2.83 -15.50 4.75
C ILE A 7 1.66 -16.09 5.57
N LYS A 8 1.89 -17.20 6.29
CA LYS A 8 0.83 -17.90 7.05
C LYS A 8 0.13 -17.00 8.07
N PRO A 9 0.85 -16.16 8.86
CA PRO A 9 0.19 -15.25 9.81
C PRO A 9 -0.77 -14.27 9.12
N PHE A 10 -0.41 -13.81 7.91
CA PHE A 10 -1.22 -12.86 7.14
C PHE A 10 -2.43 -13.52 6.46
N LYS A 11 -2.33 -14.80 6.09
CA LYS A 11 -3.49 -15.60 5.64
C LYS A 11 -4.50 -15.83 6.76
N LYS A 12 -4.04 -15.99 8.00
CA LYS A 12 -4.93 -16.17 9.16
C LYS A 12 -5.65 -14.88 9.56
N LYS A 13 -5.05 -13.73 9.31
CA LYS A 13 -5.63 -12.41 9.66
C LYS A 13 -6.63 -11.96 8.60
N LYS A 14 -7.88 -12.39 8.76
CA LYS A 14 -8.97 -12.05 7.84
C LYS A 14 -9.37 -10.58 7.92
N PRO A 15 -9.76 -9.95 6.80
CA PRO A 15 -10.43 -8.65 6.83
C PRO A 15 -11.84 -8.80 7.43
N PRO A 16 -12.49 -7.69 7.84
CA PRO A 16 -13.92 -7.69 8.10
C PRO A 16 -14.69 -8.25 6.89
N SER A 17 -15.72 -9.07 7.14
CA SER A 17 -16.51 -9.67 6.07
C SER A 17 -17.32 -8.61 5.32
N ASP A 18 -17.66 -8.88 4.04
CA ASP A 18 -18.30 -7.92 3.14
C ASP A 18 -19.62 -7.37 3.69
N ASN A 19 -20.40 -8.18 4.40
CA ASN A 19 -21.70 -7.85 4.98
C ASN A 19 -21.64 -7.51 6.48
N SER A 20 -20.44 -7.29 7.04
CA SER A 20 -20.27 -6.96 8.45
C SER A 20 -20.57 -5.49 8.76
N PHE A 21 -20.92 -5.23 10.04
CA PHE A 21 -21.02 -3.87 10.55
C PHE A 21 -19.73 -3.07 10.37
N ASP A 22 -18.58 -3.69 10.63
CA ASP A 22 -17.27 -3.03 10.50
C ASP A 22 -17.01 -2.58 9.05
N THR A 23 -17.31 -3.42 8.06
CA THR A 23 -17.20 -3.04 6.64
C THR A 23 -18.12 -1.87 6.30
N ALA A 24 -19.36 -1.86 6.78
CA ALA A 24 -20.28 -0.74 6.58
C ALA A 24 -19.75 0.56 7.21
N GLN A 25 -19.14 0.50 8.39
CA GLN A 25 -18.53 1.66 9.05
C GLN A 25 -17.31 2.16 8.27
N GLU A 26 -16.49 1.28 7.73
CA GLU A 26 -15.35 1.67 6.89
C GLU A 26 -15.80 2.36 5.60
N ILE A 27 -16.86 1.90 4.95
CA ILE A 27 -17.47 2.57 3.78
C ILE A 27 -17.99 3.96 4.17
N LYS A 28 -18.70 4.07 5.29
CA LYS A 28 -19.19 5.35 5.81
C LYS A 28 -18.05 6.33 6.06
N ALA A 29 -16.93 5.85 6.60
CA ALA A 29 -15.74 6.65 6.81
C ALA A 29 -15.11 7.12 5.48
N LEU A 30 -15.07 6.28 4.44
CA LEU A 30 -14.59 6.66 3.11
C LEU A 30 -15.43 7.78 2.49
N LYS A 31 -16.75 7.74 2.63
CA LYS A 31 -17.65 8.80 2.13
C LYS A 31 -17.33 10.18 2.70
N LYS A 32 -16.71 10.26 3.88
CA LYS A 32 -16.28 11.52 4.49
C LYS A 32 -14.94 12.04 3.95
N ILE A 33 -14.20 11.21 3.22
CA ILE A 33 -12.93 11.60 2.61
C ILE A 33 -13.24 12.17 1.21
N PRO A 34 -12.95 13.46 0.95
CA PRO A 34 -13.19 14.02 -0.39
C PRO A 34 -12.25 13.39 -1.42
N LEU A 35 -12.77 13.12 -2.60
CA LEU A 35 -11.98 12.70 -3.75
C LEU A 35 -11.05 13.83 -4.19
N ARG A 36 -9.75 13.58 -4.22
CA ARG A 36 -8.72 14.56 -4.65
C ARG A 36 -7.84 13.94 -5.73
N LYS A 37 -8.21 14.14 -6.98
CA LYS A 37 -7.52 13.54 -8.15
C LYS A 37 -6.03 13.85 -8.19
N GLU A 38 -5.62 15.08 -7.94
CA GLU A 38 -4.21 15.50 -7.97
C GLU A 38 -3.39 14.82 -6.86
N PHE A 39 -3.96 14.67 -5.66
CA PHE A 39 -3.30 13.94 -4.57
C PHE A 39 -3.13 12.45 -4.94
N VAL A 40 -4.17 11.82 -5.48
CA VAL A 40 -4.09 10.41 -5.90
C VAL A 40 -3.06 10.25 -7.01
N LYS A 41 -3.07 11.09 -8.03
CA LYS A 41 -2.11 11.07 -9.14
C LYS A 41 -0.65 11.21 -8.66
N LYS A 42 -0.41 12.10 -7.69
CA LYS A 42 0.92 12.33 -7.12
C LYS A 42 1.52 11.07 -6.47
N TYR A 43 0.68 10.20 -5.89
CA TYR A 43 1.11 9.03 -5.11
C TYR A 43 0.73 7.68 -5.74
N ASP A 44 0.17 7.66 -6.95
CA ASP A 44 -0.19 6.43 -7.64
C ASP A 44 1.03 5.69 -8.18
N ASP A 45 1.98 6.43 -8.74
CA ASP A 45 3.28 5.90 -9.16
C ASP A 45 4.26 5.94 -7.96
N ILE A 46 4.48 4.77 -7.35
CA ILE A 46 5.32 4.61 -6.16
C ILE A 46 6.77 5.02 -6.45
N GLU A 47 7.33 4.62 -7.61
CA GLU A 47 8.71 4.95 -7.99
C GLU A 47 8.89 6.45 -8.14
N ALA A 48 7.96 7.12 -8.84
CA ALA A 48 7.98 8.56 -9.05
C ALA A 48 7.83 9.34 -7.72
N ALA A 49 6.95 8.87 -6.83
CA ALA A 49 6.74 9.50 -5.53
C ALA A 49 8.02 9.48 -4.67
N PHE A 50 8.72 8.34 -4.59
CA PHE A 50 9.97 8.25 -3.84
C PHE A 50 11.12 9.00 -4.50
N LYS A 51 11.22 8.98 -5.83
CA LYS A 51 12.21 9.78 -6.56
C LYS A 51 12.06 11.26 -6.25
N LYS A 52 10.83 11.78 -6.31
CA LYS A 52 10.56 13.18 -5.97
C LYS A 52 10.95 13.51 -4.53
N THR A 53 10.66 12.61 -3.59
CA THR A 53 11.09 12.81 -2.19
C THR A 53 12.61 12.87 -2.08
N ALA A 54 13.34 12.01 -2.79
CA ALA A 54 14.81 12.02 -2.80
C ALA A 54 15.35 13.37 -3.32
N GLU A 55 14.79 13.87 -4.42
CA GLU A 55 15.14 15.18 -4.99
C GLU A 55 14.88 16.32 -3.99
N GLU A 56 13.69 16.34 -3.36
CA GLU A 56 13.31 17.35 -2.35
C GLU A 56 14.20 17.29 -1.09
N GLN A 57 14.78 16.13 -0.77
CA GLN A 57 15.67 15.91 0.37
C GLN A 57 17.16 16.04 0.03
N GLY A 58 17.50 16.41 -1.20
CA GLY A 58 18.89 16.58 -1.65
C GLY A 58 19.69 15.28 -1.65
N VAL A 59 19.06 14.14 -1.94
CA VAL A 59 19.74 12.83 -2.05
C VAL A 59 20.30 12.69 -3.46
N GLU A 60 21.56 13.08 -3.65
CA GLU A 60 22.22 13.11 -4.97
C GLU A 60 22.49 11.71 -5.53
N ASP A 61 22.80 10.75 -4.67
CA ASP A 61 23.12 9.35 -5.00
C ASP A 61 21.89 8.43 -4.96
N TYR A 62 20.68 8.97 -5.18
CA TYR A 62 19.45 8.17 -5.12
C TYR A 62 19.43 7.04 -6.16
N ASP A 63 19.39 5.81 -5.67
CA ASP A 63 19.28 4.61 -6.48
C ASP A 63 17.81 4.22 -6.76
N LYS A 64 17.31 4.65 -7.92
CA LYS A 64 15.94 4.33 -8.39
C LYS A 64 15.67 2.83 -8.55
N SER A 65 16.72 2.01 -8.70
CA SER A 65 16.56 0.57 -8.87
C SER A 65 16.02 -0.13 -7.63
N ILE A 66 16.22 0.45 -6.44
CA ILE A 66 15.73 -0.09 -5.16
C ILE A 66 14.21 -0.20 -5.16
N ALA A 67 13.51 0.90 -5.47
CA ALA A 67 12.06 0.90 -5.50
C ALA A 67 11.51 -0.10 -6.53
N LYS A 68 12.04 -0.05 -7.75
CA LYS A 68 11.66 -0.96 -8.84
C LYS A 68 11.85 -2.44 -8.46
N LYS A 69 13.00 -2.79 -7.86
CA LYS A 69 13.29 -4.15 -7.40
C LYS A 69 12.32 -4.60 -6.32
N LEU A 70 12.08 -3.77 -5.30
CA LEU A 70 11.19 -4.12 -4.19
C LEU A 70 9.73 -4.26 -4.64
N ILE A 71 9.25 -3.44 -5.57
CA ILE A 71 7.93 -3.59 -6.18
C ILE A 71 7.82 -4.96 -6.87
N LYS A 72 8.77 -5.29 -7.73
CA LYS A 72 8.79 -6.57 -8.46
C LYS A 72 8.84 -7.77 -7.52
N GLU A 73 9.72 -7.74 -6.53
CA GLU A 73 9.95 -8.86 -5.62
C GLU A 73 8.81 -9.07 -4.60
N SER A 74 8.10 -8.01 -4.21
CA SER A 74 6.97 -8.09 -3.28
C SER A 74 5.65 -8.49 -3.95
N ALA A 75 5.51 -8.27 -5.25
CA ALA A 75 4.27 -8.48 -5.98
C ALA A 75 3.68 -9.90 -5.85
N PRO A 76 4.46 -11.00 -5.95
CA PRO A 76 3.92 -12.36 -5.80
C PRO A 76 3.28 -12.59 -4.43
N VAL A 77 3.90 -12.12 -3.34
CA VAL A 77 3.37 -12.22 -1.97
C VAL A 77 2.05 -11.46 -1.84
N ILE A 78 2.00 -10.24 -2.35
CA ILE A 78 0.79 -9.40 -2.31
C ILE A 78 -0.35 -10.06 -3.08
N LEU A 79 -0.08 -10.55 -4.30
CA LEU A 79 -1.09 -11.19 -5.14
C LEU A 79 -1.62 -12.49 -4.54
N GLU A 80 -0.77 -13.30 -3.91
CA GLU A 80 -1.18 -14.50 -3.21
C GLU A 80 -2.13 -14.18 -2.05
N LEU A 81 -1.81 -13.18 -1.22
CA LEU A 81 -2.67 -12.74 -0.12
C LEU A 81 -3.99 -12.16 -0.62
N LYS A 82 -3.96 -11.37 -1.69
CA LYS A 82 -5.18 -10.83 -2.33
C LYS A 82 -6.10 -11.94 -2.82
N LYS A 83 -5.54 -12.94 -3.51
CA LYS A 83 -6.29 -14.11 -3.99
C LYS A 83 -6.86 -14.93 -2.83
N HIS A 84 -6.09 -15.12 -1.76
CA HIS A 84 -6.52 -15.89 -0.58
C HIS A 84 -7.72 -15.25 0.12
N HIS A 85 -7.70 -13.94 0.34
CA HIS A 85 -8.76 -13.23 1.06
C HIS A 85 -9.94 -12.83 0.15
N ASN A 86 -9.68 -12.57 -1.11
CA ASN A 86 -10.66 -12.25 -2.15
C ASN A 86 -11.72 -11.20 -1.73
N ARG A 87 -11.30 -10.15 -1.01
CA ARG A 87 -12.19 -9.09 -0.52
C ARG A 87 -12.67 -8.20 -1.65
N LYS A 88 -13.96 -7.93 -1.70
CA LYS A 88 -14.53 -6.94 -2.62
C LYS A 88 -14.08 -5.52 -2.27
N ARG A 89 -13.93 -4.70 -3.29
CA ARG A 89 -13.60 -3.29 -3.10
C ARG A 89 -14.79 -2.47 -2.61
N PRO A 90 -14.57 -1.30 -1.96
CA PRO A 90 -15.66 -0.51 -1.39
C PRO A 90 -16.77 -0.18 -2.40
N TYR A 91 -16.43 0.23 -3.62
CA TYR A 91 -17.40 0.57 -4.67
C TYR A 91 -18.15 -0.64 -5.26
N GLU A 92 -17.67 -1.86 -5.04
CA GLU A 92 -18.38 -3.09 -5.41
C GLU A 92 -19.53 -3.39 -4.45
N LEU A 93 -19.35 -3.02 -3.16
CA LEU A 93 -20.37 -3.20 -2.11
C LEU A 93 -21.35 -2.04 -2.03
N ASP A 94 -20.89 -0.82 -2.26
CA ASP A 94 -21.76 0.37 -2.26
C ASP A 94 -21.71 1.06 -3.63
N LYS A 95 -22.76 0.88 -4.43
CA LYS A 95 -22.86 1.43 -5.78
C LYS A 95 -22.99 2.96 -5.81
N ASN A 96 -23.30 3.59 -4.68
CA ASN A 96 -23.35 5.04 -4.54
C ASN A 96 -22.00 5.65 -4.18
N LEU A 97 -20.99 4.82 -3.83
CA LEU A 97 -19.65 5.27 -3.53
C LEU A 97 -18.90 5.58 -4.83
N LYS A 98 -18.66 6.85 -5.09
CA LYS A 98 -17.80 7.28 -6.20
C LYS A 98 -16.33 6.94 -5.87
N ALA A 99 -15.60 6.44 -6.86
CA ALA A 99 -14.18 6.13 -6.74
C ALA A 99 -13.38 6.71 -7.91
N ILE A 100 -12.12 7.03 -7.68
CA ILE A 100 -11.18 7.31 -8.76
C ILE A 100 -10.67 5.96 -9.27
N VAL A 101 -11.03 5.62 -10.51
CA VAL A 101 -10.67 4.33 -11.11
C VAL A 101 -9.17 4.31 -11.45
N LEU A 102 -8.47 3.29 -10.97
CA LEU A 102 -7.05 3.09 -11.15
C LEU A 102 -6.79 1.70 -11.74
N LYS A 103 -5.70 1.56 -12.53
CA LYS A 103 -5.31 0.26 -13.11
C LYS A 103 -5.10 -0.83 -12.03
N SER A 104 -4.59 -0.45 -10.86
CA SER A 104 -4.37 -1.35 -9.72
C SER A 104 -5.66 -1.92 -9.10
N MET A 105 -6.84 -1.40 -9.47
CA MET A 105 -8.14 -1.83 -8.94
C MET A 105 -8.68 -3.11 -9.60
N GLN A 106 -7.93 -3.76 -10.48
CA GLN A 106 -8.30 -5.04 -11.13
C GLN A 106 -8.12 -6.27 -10.23
N THR A 107 -7.51 -6.11 -9.05
CA THR A 107 -7.27 -7.17 -8.07
C THR A 107 -8.14 -6.99 -6.82
N PRO A 108 -8.38 -8.05 -6.01
CA PRO A 108 -9.10 -7.93 -4.75
C PRO A 108 -8.53 -6.86 -3.80
N SER A 109 -9.37 -6.37 -2.86
CA SER A 109 -9.05 -5.20 -2.05
C SER A 109 -7.95 -5.44 -1.00
N TYR A 110 -7.96 -6.57 -0.33
CA TYR A 110 -7.15 -6.81 0.87
C TYR A 110 -6.01 -7.82 0.63
N PRO A 111 -4.78 -7.48 1.05
CA PRO A 111 -4.32 -6.18 1.57
C PRO A 111 -4.11 -5.14 0.47
N SER A 112 -3.95 -3.85 0.85
CA SER A 112 -3.55 -2.79 -0.09
C SER A 112 -2.11 -2.99 -0.55
N GLY A 113 -1.90 -3.25 -1.85
CA GLY A 113 -0.56 -3.46 -2.41
C GLY A 113 0.30 -2.20 -2.35
N HIS A 114 -0.28 -1.02 -2.62
CA HIS A 114 0.43 0.26 -2.48
C HIS A 114 0.89 0.52 -1.05
N SER A 115 0.08 0.14 -0.05
CA SER A 115 0.47 0.26 1.36
C SER A 115 1.63 -0.68 1.71
N VAL A 116 1.58 -1.95 1.24
CA VAL A 116 2.70 -2.90 1.43
C VAL A 116 3.99 -2.34 0.83
N GLN A 117 3.95 -1.97 -0.45
CA GLN A 117 5.11 -1.52 -1.20
C GLN A 117 5.62 -0.18 -0.69
N GLY A 118 4.72 0.77 -0.45
CA GLY A 118 5.09 2.07 0.10
C GLY A 118 5.82 1.96 1.43
N THR A 119 5.29 1.16 2.36
CA THR A 119 5.89 0.96 3.68
C THR A 119 7.22 0.22 3.60
N LEU A 120 7.30 -0.86 2.80
CA LEU A 120 8.53 -1.59 2.58
C LEU A 120 9.64 -0.68 2.03
N ILE A 121 9.36 0.02 0.94
CA ILE A 121 10.33 0.89 0.25
C ILE A 121 10.70 2.08 1.14
N GLY A 122 9.73 2.72 1.79
CA GLY A 122 9.98 3.83 2.71
C GLY A 122 10.95 3.47 3.84
N ASN A 123 10.79 2.28 4.44
CA ASN A 123 11.71 1.77 5.46
C ASN A 123 13.13 1.53 4.91
N VAL A 124 13.24 0.90 3.74
CA VAL A 124 14.55 0.65 3.11
C VAL A 124 15.26 1.95 2.76
N LEU A 125 14.56 2.91 2.15
CA LEU A 125 15.13 4.20 1.78
C LEU A 125 15.48 5.05 3.02
N LYS A 126 14.64 5.02 4.06
CA LYS A 126 14.96 5.66 5.35
C LYS A 126 16.22 5.07 5.96
N MET A 127 16.36 3.74 5.97
CA MET A 127 17.55 3.07 6.49
C MET A 127 18.80 3.45 5.69
N LYS A 128 18.70 3.46 4.36
CA LYS A 128 19.85 3.74 3.47
C LYS A 128 20.28 5.21 3.52
N TYR A 129 19.36 6.16 3.47
CA TYR A 129 19.66 7.59 3.30
C TYR A 129 19.45 8.42 4.57
N GLY A 130 18.97 7.84 5.66
CA GLY A 130 18.79 8.53 6.94
C GLY A 130 17.66 9.60 6.94
N LYS A 131 16.80 9.64 5.91
CA LYS A 131 15.77 10.67 5.77
C LYS A 131 14.38 10.15 6.15
N SER A 132 13.79 10.72 7.21
CA SER A 132 12.44 10.36 7.67
C SER A 132 11.33 10.71 6.66
N ALA A 133 11.59 11.65 5.75
CA ALA A 133 10.68 12.05 4.68
C ALA A 133 10.21 10.85 3.81
N PHE A 134 11.02 9.82 3.62
CA PHE A 134 10.62 8.60 2.92
C PHE A 134 9.45 7.88 3.61
N MET A 135 9.41 7.89 4.95
CA MET A 135 8.27 7.32 5.68
C MET A 135 7.02 8.19 5.57
N GLN A 136 7.15 9.51 5.48
CA GLN A 136 6.00 10.38 5.20
C GLN A 136 5.44 10.13 3.80
N THR A 137 6.30 9.93 2.82
CA THR A 137 5.88 9.53 1.45
C THR A 137 5.16 8.19 1.46
N ALA A 138 5.67 7.19 2.18
CA ALA A 138 5.00 5.90 2.34
C ALA A 138 3.58 6.04 2.93
N LYS A 139 3.41 6.87 3.98
CA LYS A 139 2.10 7.18 4.57
C LYS A 139 1.16 7.85 3.56
N ASN A 140 1.66 8.77 2.76
CA ASN A 140 0.87 9.45 1.73
C ASN A 140 0.46 8.49 0.60
N ILE A 141 1.34 7.57 0.18
CA ILE A 141 1.02 6.51 -0.77
C ILE A 141 -0.12 5.64 -0.22
N SER A 142 -0.01 5.15 1.01
CA SER A 142 -1.04 4.36 1.68
C SER A 142 -2.37 5.13 1.80
N TYR A 143 -2.34 6.38 2.23
CA TYR A 143 -3.52 7.23 2.38
C TYR A 143 -4.19 7.57 1.04
N SER A 144 -3.42 7.74 -0.04
CA SER A 144 -3.95 8.05 -1.36
C SER A 144 -4.96 7.02 -1.86
N ARG A 145 -4.83 5.77 -1.42
CA ARG A 145 -5.76 4.68 -1.76
C ARG A 145 -7.14 4.87 -1.14
N ARG A 146 -7.20 5.46 0.06
CA ARG A 146 -8.47 5.84 0.69
C ARG A 146 -9.04 7.13 0.09
N VAL A 147 -8.20 8.08 -0.28
CA VAL A 147 -8.62 9.29 -1.02
C VAL A 147 -9.24 8.93 -2.38
N ALA A 148 -8.76 7.86 -3.02
CA ALA A 148 -9.35 7.33 -4.25
C ALA A 148 -10.62 6.49 -4.01
N HIS A 149 -10.98 6.18 -2.76
CA HIS A 149 -12.01 5.22 -2.35
C HIS A 149 -11.77 3.81 -2.91
N ALA A 150 -10.51 3.46 -3.15
CA ALA A 150 -10.09 2.18 -3.72
C ALA A 150 -9.92 1.08 -2.67
N HIS A 151 -9.68 1.47 -1.41
CA HIS A 151 -9.39 0.59 -0.28
C HIS A 151 -10.05 1.04 1.00
N TYR A 152 -10.40 0.07 1.85
CA TYR A 152 -10.78 0.30 3.24
C TYR A 152 -9.56 0.67 4.09
N LYS A 153 -9.79 1.28 5.24
CA LYS A 153 -8.72 1.55 6.22
C LYS A 153 -8.04 0.27 6.68
N SER A 154 -8.79 -0.82 6.89
CA SER A 154 -8.24 -2.12 7.28
C SER A 154 -7.33 -2.73 6.21
N ASP A 155 -7.60 -2.50 4.90
CA ASP A 155 -6.69 -2.91 3.81
C ASP A 155 -5.34 -2.20 3.91
N SER A 156 -5.36 -0.89 4.18
CA SER A 156 -4.16 -0.07 4.33
C SER A 156 -3.37 -0.47 5.57
N ASN A 157 -4.04 -0.63 6.71
CA ASN A 157 -3.39 -1.02 7.97
C ASN A 157 -2.69 -2.38 7.85
N GLN A 158 -3.35 -3.34 7.20
CA GLN A 158 -2.73 -4.65 6.97
C GLN A 158 -1.59 -4.57 5.95
N GLY A 159 -1.73 -3.73 4.93
CA GLY A 159 -0.66 -3.46 3.98
C GLY A 159 0.59 -2.90 4.66
N ASP A 160 0.42 -1.89 5.51
CA ASP A 160 1.51 -1.30 6.28
C ASP A 160 2.18 -2.32 7.22
N ASN A 161 1.38 -3.19 7.87
CA ASN A 161 1.89 -4.26 8.73
C ASN A 161 2.73 -5.29 7.93
N ILE A 162 2.25 -5.71 6.76
CA ILE A 162 2.99 -6.62 5.88
C ILE A 162 4.28 -5.96 5.38
N GLY A 163 4.23 -4.69 4.94
CA GLY A 163 5.39 -3.94 4.50
C GLY A 163 6.48 -3.83 5.56
N ASN A 164 6.11 -3.57 6.82
CA ASN A 164 7.02 -3.57 7.96
C ASN A 164 7.63 -4.97 8.21
N SER A 165 6.83 -6.01 8.12
CA SER A 165 7.29 -7.40 8.31
C SER A 165 8.24 -7.82 7.20
N MET A 166 7.97 -7.45 5.95
CA MET A 166 8.85 -7.69 4.81
C MET A 166 10.17 -6.92 4.95
N PHE A 167 10.14 -5.67 5.42
CA PHE A 167 11.36 -4.91 5.74
C PHE A 167 12.19 -5.61 6.82
N ASN A 168 11.58 -6.02 7.93
CA ASN A 168 12.27 -6.73 9.01
C ASN A 168 12.90 -8.03 8.53
N PHE A 169 12.29 -8.73 7.58
CA PHE A 169 12.82 -9.95 6.99
C PHE A 169 14.08 -9.72 6.14
N ILE A 170 14.20 -8.56 5.49
CA ILE A 170 15.33 -8.29 4.58
C ILE A 170 16.38 -7.33 5.13
N LYS A 171 16.10 -6.53 6.16
CA LYS A 171 16.97 -5.42 6.63
C LYS A 171 18.41 -5.80 6.93
N ASN A 172 18.68 -7.05 7.32
CA ASN A 172 20.01 -7.56 7.59
C ASN A 172 20.67 -8.23 6.36
N LYS A 173 20.00 -8.21 5.21
CA LYS A 173 20.44 -8.83 3.95
C LYS A 173 20.72 -7.81 2.84
N ILE A 174 20.48 -6.52 3.14
CA ILE A 174 20.60 -5.40 2.19
C ILE A 174 21.55 -4.32 2.72
#